data_6f92e824c483cadbd4045fc2e5ee6bae
#
_entry.id   6f92e824c483cadbd4045fc2e5ee6bae
#
_cell.length_a   1.000
_cell.length_b   1.000
_cell.length_c   1.000
_cell.angle_alpha   90.00
_cell.angle_beta   90.00
_cell.angle_gamma   90.00
#
_symmetry.space_group_name_H-M   'P 1'
#
loop_
_entity.id
_entity.type
_entity.pdbx_description
1 polymer ?
#
loop_
_entity_poly.entity_id
_entity_poly.type
_entity_poly.pdbx_seq_one_letter_code
_entity_poly.pdbx_strand_id
1 'polypeptide(L)'
;MASSGDFPKRPKTSSFQFASTFQGEDALRTGEWVLSQDPKYEGQEARVRVERCDLEGGVFHGDYGLLLDESHRHYGVGATLPKPVDNAGKDLVLQYEVQVRGGANCGGAYVKMLRGAAGEDMSTLNNDSPYSIMFGPDKCFRDTDKVHFILQHQNPNTNEWEEKHFGNTPKIKDDGGFHVYTLHIKKDDSTFDLYIDTEMISSGSLLADMQPPLVPPQEIDDPEDEQPEDWVTEAKIPDPSAVKPDDWDEDAPKKIVDEDAEMPEGWLEEEEEIIPDPSSTRPDDWDDEEDGDWEPTMVR
;
A
#
# COMPACT_ATOMS: atom_id res chain seq x y z
N MET A 1 34.46 26.07 -8.80
CA MET A 1 33.49 26.95 -9.48
C MET A 1 33.02 26.18 -10.70
N ALA A 2 31.84 25.57 -10.65
CA ALA A 2 31.26 24.93 -11.81
C ALA A 2 30.88 26.01 -12.83
N SER A 3 31.16 25.76 -14.09
CA SER A 3 30.86 26.68 -15.18
C SER A 3 29.34 26.86 -15.31
N SER A 4 28.87 28.07 -15.53
CA SER A 4 27.47 28.50 -15.62
C SER A 4 26.71 27.94 -16.86
N GLY A 5 27.07 26.76 -17.34
CA GLY A 5 26.65 26.29 -18.66
C GLY A 5 25.75 25.08 -18.74
N ASP A 6 25.59 24.29 -17.67
CA ASP A 6 25.04 22.94 -17.80
C ASP A 6 23.89 22.57 -16.84
N PHE A 7 23.14 23.54 -16.36
CA PHE A 7 21.89 23.16 -15.64
C PHE A 7 20.83 22.72 -16.65
N PRO A 8 20.12 21.60 -16.37
CA PRO A 8 19.03 21.16 -17.22
C PRO A 8 17.95 22.23 -17.32
N LYS A 9 17.37 22.36 -18.51
CA LYS A 9 16.26 23.30 -18.72
C LYS A 9 14.99 22.72 -18.14
N ARG A 10 14.23 23.57 -17.42
CA ARG A 10 12.92 23.23 -16.95
C ARG A 10 12.02 22.72 -18.08
N PRO A 11 11.17 21.72 -17.81
CA PRO A 11 10.23 21.24 -18.81
C PRO A 11 9.22 22.33 -19.19
N LYS A 12 8.76 22.31 -20.43
CA LYS A 12 7.68 23.18 -20.88
C LYS A 12 6.35 22.66 -20.33
N THR A 13 5.65 23.47 -19.56
CA THR A 13 4.39 23.11 -18.90
C THR A 13 3.13 23.41 -19.72
N SER A 14 3.25 24.12 -20.84
CA SER A 14 2.11 24.58 -21.66
C SER A 14 1.28 23.47 -22.32
N SER A 15 1.80 22.25 -22.36
CA SER A 15 1.09 21.08 -22.89
C SER A 15 0.31 20.30 -21.83
N PHE A 16 0.51 20.60 -20.55
CA PHE A 16 -0.19 19.94 -19.45
C PHE A 16 -1.54 20.62 -19.19
N GLN A 17 -2.51 19.87 -18.74
CA GLN A 17 -3.80 20.42 -18.32
C GLN A 17 -3.66 21.25 -17.04
N PHE A 18 -2.77 20.84 -16.16
CA PHE A 18 -2.35 21.56 -14.96
C PHE A 18 -0.87 21.30 -14.72
N ALA A 19 -0.12 22.31 -14.35
CA ALA A 19 1.26 22.18 -13.88
C ALA A 19 1.60 23.35 -12.98
N SER A 20 2.06 23.04 -11.77
CA SER A 20 2.61 24.01 -10.85
C SER A 20 4.07 23.70 -10.59
N THR A 21 4.92 24.67 -10.77
CA THR A 21 6.37 24.54 -10.56
C THR A 21 6.85 25.43 -9.42
N PHE A 22 5.93 26.09 -8.73
CA PHE A 22 6.18 27.00 -7.60
C PHE A 22 7.22 28.11 -7.90
N GLN A 23 7.33 28.51 -9.17
CA GLN A 23 8.34 29.50 -9.56
C GLN A 23 8.07 30.88 -8.98
N GLY A 24 8.98 31.32 -8.09
CA GLY A 24 8.79 32.54 -7.32
C GLY A 24 7.94 32.32 -6.06
N GLU A 25 8.00 33.28 -5.16
CA GLU A 25 7.33 33.19 -3.83
C GLU A 25 5.81 33.40 -3.88
N ASP A 26 5.20 33.43 -5.06
CA ASP A 26 3.85 33.97 -5.23
C ASP A 26 2.70 32.94 -5.30
N ALA A 27 2.99 31.64 -5.44
CA ALA A 27 1.95 30.63 -5.67
C ALA A 27 0.84 30.61 -4.58
N LEU A 28 1.19 30.86 -3.34
CA LEU A 28 0.22 30.99 -2.24
C LEU A 28 -0.46 32.36 -2.22
N ARG A 29 0.27 33.42 -2.56
CA ARG A 29 -0.29 34.79 -2.57
C ARG A 29 -1.19 35.06 -3.76
N THR A 30 -0.93 34.45 -4.89
CA THR A 30 -1.79 34.56 -6.10
C THR A 30 -3.05 33.74 -6.02
N GLY A 31 -3.15 32.85 -5.03
CA GLY A 31 -4.26 31.90 -4.91
C GLY A 31 -4.18 30.73 -5.89
N GLU A 32 -3.03 30.49 -6.54
CA GLU A 32 -2.80 29.27 -7.31
C GLU A 32 -2.91 28.05 -6.39
N TRP A 33 -2.35 28.17 -5.17
CA TRP A 33 -2.52 27.21 -4.09
C TRP A 33 -3.17 27.88 -2.88
N VAL A 34 -4.15 27.24 -2.31
CA VAL A 34 -4.94 27.72 -1.19
C VAL A 34 -4.77 26.80 0.01
N LEU A 35 -4.51 27.39 1.17
CA LEU A 35 -4.45 26.66 2.43
C LEU A 35 -5.87 26.39 2.94
N SER A 36 -6.13 25.17 3.36
CA SER A 36 -7.37 24.83 4.03
C SER A 36 -7.52 25.58 5.35
N GLN A 37 -8.73 25.98 5.67
CA GLN A 37 -9.11 26.58 6.95
C GLN A 37 -9.79 25.60 7.91
N ASP A 38 -9.78 24.30 7.56
CA ASP A 38 -10.31 23.29 8.45
C ASP A 38 -9.50 23.24 9.77
N PRO A 39 -10.17 23.12 10.93
CA PRO A 39 -9.52 23.12 12.23
C PRO A 39 -8.40 22.07 12.39
N LYS A 40 -8.45 20.98 11.62
CA LYS A 40 -7.40 19.96 11.59
C LYS A 40 -6.03 20.52 11.16
N TYR A 41 -6.04 21.58 10.36
CA TYR A 41 -4.85 22.22 9.79
C TYR A 41 -4.54 23.57 10.42
N GLU A 42 -5.11 23.87 11.58
CA GLU A 42 -4.92 25.14 12.28
C GLU A 42 -3.45 25.51 12.43
N GLY A 43 -3.11 26.74 12.11
CA GLY A 43 -1.76 27.32 12.19
C GLY A 43 -0.83 26.88 11.05
N GLN A 44 -1.32 26.21 10.01
CA GLN A 44 -0.49 25.81 8.87
C GLN A 44 0.02 27.04 8.07
N GLU A 45 -0.67 28.16 8.11
CA GLU A 45 -0.27 29.41 7.44
C GLU A 45 1.12 29.93 7.86
N ALA A 46 1.59 29.58 9.05
CA ALA A 46 2.92 29.92 9.53
C ALA A 46 3.98 28.87 9.14
N ARG A 47 3.57 27.71 8.62
CA ARG A 47 4.41 26.53 8.37
C ARG A 47 4.46 26.12 6.91
N VAL A 48 3.57 26.66 6.07
CA VAL A 48 3.53 26.40 4.63
C VAL A 48 4.06 27.63 3.90
N ARG A 49 5.07 27.45 3.10
CA ARG A 49 5.65 28.53 2.30
C ARG A 49 6.26 28.01 1.00
N VAL A 50 6.44 28.89 0.06
CA VAL A 50 7.25 28.61 -1.13
C VAL A 50 8.69 29.02 -0.84
N GLU A 51 9.61 28.10 -1.01
CA GLU A 51 11.02 28.27 -0.69
C GLU A 51 11.90 27.73 -1.81
N ARG A 52 13.14 28.25 -1.89
CA ARG A 52 14.13 27.70 -2.83
C ARG A 52 14.57 26.32 -2.37
N CYS A 53 14.47 25.35 -3.28
CA CYS A 53 14.87 23.96 -3.05
C CYS A 53 16.16 23.54 -3.75
N ASP A 54 16.71 24.39 -4.64
CA ASP A 54 17.98 24.12 -5.31
C ASP A 54 19.21 24.10 -4.38
N LEU A 55 19.09 24.69 -3.18
CA LEU A 55 20.12 24.66 -2.13
C LEU A 55 20.15 23.33 -1.36
N GLU A 56 19.10 22.56 -1.45
CA GLU A 56 18.87 21.30 -0.72
C GLU A 56 19.01 20.06 -1.63
N GLY A 57 19.70 20.20 -2.77
CA GLY A 57 19.90 19.11 -3.72
C GLY A 57 18.97 19.11 -4.94
N GLY A 58 18.22 20.19 -5.14
CA GLY A 58 17.40 20.37 -6.35
C GLY A 58 18.23 20.39 -7.62
N VAL A 59 17.69 19.85 -8.70
CA VAL A 59 18.37 19.68 -10.00
C VAL A 59 18.46 20.99 -10.77
N PHE A 60 17.48 21.87 -10.61
CA PHE A 60 17.36 23.11 -11.36
C PHE A 60 17.86 24.32 -10.54
N HIS A 61 18.76 25.09 -11.07
CA HIS A 61 19.21 26.31 -10.41
C HIS A 61 18.09 27.34 -10.25
N GLY A 62 17.93 27.86 -9.03
CA GLY A 62 16.87 28.82 -8.70
C GLY A 62 15.49 28.17 -8.70
N ASP A 63 15.40 26.90 -8.37
CA ASP A 63 14.14 26.16 -8.25
C ASP A 63 13.44 26.44 -6.91
N TYR A 64 12.12 26.42 -6.93
CA TYR A 64 11.27 26.63 -5.78
C TYR A 64 10.32 25.46 -5.57
N GLY A 65 9.98 25.19 -4.34
CA GLY A 65 9.03 24.16 -3.94
C GLY A 65 8.12 24.63 -2.82
N LEU A 66 7.02 23.95 -2.67
CA LEU A 66 6.14 24.12 -1.52
C LEU A 66 6.73 23.37 -0.33
N LEU A 67 7.11 24.09 0.73
CA LEU A 67 7.65 23.54 1.95
C LEU A 67 6.53 23.42 3.01
N LEU A 68 6.43 22.24 3.63
CA LEU A 68 5.63 21.93 4.80
C LEU A 68 6.60 21.72 5.97
N ASP A 69 6.78 22.75 6.79
CA ASP A 69 8.00 22.93 7.62
C ASP A 69 7.96 22.28 9.03
N GLU A 70 6.87 21.72 9.48
CA GLU A 70 6.80 21.14 10.82
C GLU A 70 6.41 19.66 10.76
N SER A 71 7.21 18.81 11.41
CA SER A 71 6.89 17.39 11.55
C SER A 71 5.72 17.14 12.51
N HIS A 72 5.08 15.98 12.40
CA HIS A 72 3.95 15.57 13.25
C HIS A 72 2.74 16.51 13.14
N ARG A 73 2.52 17.07 11.95
CA ARG A 73 1.38 17.93 11.62
C ARG A 73 0.66 17.45 10.37
N HIS A 74 -0.61 17.74 10.31
CA HIS A 74 -1.38 17.61 9.09
C HIS A 74 -1.39 18.92 8.32
N TYR A 75 -1.37 18.82 7.00
CA TYR A 75 -1.42 19.94 6.07
C TYR A 75 -2.51 19.70 5.05
N GLY A 76 -3.27 20.73 4.76
CA GLY A 76 -4.27 20.73 3.70
C GLY A 76 -4.01 21.90 2.75
N VAL A 77 -3.54 21.60 1.55
CA VAL A 77 -3.22 22.61 0.53
C VAL A 77 -3.85 22.16 -0.78
N GLY A 78 -4.65 23.00 -1.39
CA GLY A 78 -5.38 22.67 -2.61
C GLY A 78 -5.16 23.68 -3.72
N ALA A 79 -5.28 23.21 -4.97
CA ALA A 79 -5.30 24.06 -6.14
C ALA A 79 -6.48 23.71 -7.04
N THR A 80 -7.15 24.72 -7.58
CA THR A 80 -8.25 24.51 -8.52
C THR A 80 -7.68 24.40 -9.93
N LEU A 81 -8.03 23.33 -10.64
CA LEU A 81 -7.63 23.15 -12.03
C LEU A 81 -8.43 24.13 -12.93
N PRO A 82 -7.82 24.67 -13.99
CA PRO A 82 -8.51 25.58 -14.92
C PRO A 82 -9.74 24.98 -15.59
N LYS A 83 -9.75 23.65 -15.73
CA LYS A 83 -10.86 22.84 -16.25
C LYS A 83 -10.85 21.50 -15.56
N PRO A 84 -12.04 20.88 -15.37
CA PRO A 84 -12.12 19.50 -14.89
C PRO A 84 -11.31 18.57 -15.80
N VAL A 85 -10.70 17.55 -15.17
CA VAL A 85 -10.03 16.48 -15.90
C VAL A 85 -11.08 15.51 -16.41
N ASP A 86 -11.11 15.33 -17.73
CA ASP A 86 -11.88 14.28 -18.38
C ASP A 86 -10.91 13.38 -19.12
N ASN A 87 -10.74 12.16 -18.63
CA ASN A 87 -9.87 11.15 -19.22
C ASN A 87 -10.61 10.10 -20.05
N ALA A 88 -11.90 10.33 -20.38
CA ALA A 88 -12.64 9.44 -21.27
C ALA A 88 -11.92 9.29 -22.62
N GLY A 89 -11.46 8.07 -22.93
CA GLY A 89 -10.70 7.76 -24.14
C GLY A 89 -9.31 8.43 -24.22
N LYS A 90 -8.72 8.79 -23.07
CA LYS A 90 -7.38 9.37 -22.98
C LYS A 90 -6.62 8.77 -21.81
N ASP A 91 -5.31 8.72 -21.94
CA ASP A 91 -4.44 8.41 -20.80
C ASP A 91 -4.51 9.53 -19.76
N LEU A 92 -4.43 9.17 -18.50
CA LEU A 92 -4.26 10.09 -17.38
C LEU A 92 -2.87 9.92 -16.78
N VAL A 93 -2.11 10.99 -16.72
CA VAL A 93 -0.83 11.03 -16.02
C VAL A 93 -0.91 12.02 -14.87
N LEU A 94 -0.71 11.52 -13.65
CA LEU A 94 -0.56 12.31 -12.44
C LEU A 94 0.88 12.17 -11.95
N GLN A 95 1.60 13.30 -11.89
CA GLN A 95 3.02 13.31 -11.53
C GLN A 95 3.31 14.47 -10.58
N TYR A 96 4.15 14.21 -9.59
CA TYR A 96 4.69 15.26 -8.73
C TYR A 96 6.03 14.83 -8.14
N GLU A 97 6.84 15.82 -7.79
CA GLU A 97 8.12 15.62 -7.12
C GLU A 97 7.96 15.94 -5.63
N VAL A 98 8.55 15.12 -4.78
CA VAL A 98 8.52 15.29 -3.32
C VAL A 98 9.86 14.93 -2.70
N GLN A 99 10.26 15.69 -1.68
CA GLN A 99 11.39 15.39 -0.81
C GLN A 99 10.88 15.24 0.63
N VAL A 100 11.23 14.16 1.29
CA VAL A 100 11.00 13.98 2.74
C VAL A 100 12.33 14.18 3.45
N ARG A 101 12.56 15.40 3.93
CA ARG A 101 13.83 15.78 4.59
C ARG A 101 14.05 14.96 5.86
N GLY A 102 15.22 14.32 5.97
CA GLY A 102 15.55 13.49 7.13
C GLY A 102 14.87 12.11 7.16
N GLY A 103 14.20 11.73 6.07
CA GLY A 103 13.47 10.47 5.96
C GLY A 103 12.08 10.49 6.59
N ALA A 104 11.24 9.53 6.21
CA ALA A 104 9.86 9.40 6.69
C ALA A 104 9.78 8.46 7.90
N ASN A 105 9.41 8.99 9.07
CA ASN A 105 9.12 8.18 10.25
C ASN A 105 7.65 7.73 10.29
N CYS A 106 6.73 8.68 10.24
CA CYS A 106 5.30 8.42 10.11
C CYS A 106 4.61 9.60 9.45
N GLY A 107 4.11 9.40 8.24
CA GLY A 107 3.36 10.40 7.49
C GLY A 107 3.26 10.09 6.01
N GLY A 108 2.18 10.55 5.40
CA GLY A 108 1.93 10.48 3.97
C GLY A 108 2.16 11.82 3.30
N ALA A 109 2.71 11.79 2.09
CA ALA A 109 2.86 12.96 1.22
C ALA A 109 2.19 12.67 -0.13
N TYR A 110 0.90 12.38 -0.08
CA TYR A 110 0.12 12.01 -1.26
C TYR A 110 -0.72 13.16 -1.79
N VAL A 111 -1.02 13.10 -3.09
CA VAL A 111 -1.90 14.01 -3.80
C VAL A 111 -3.27 13.38 -3.96
N LYS A 112 -4.33 14.15 -3.73
CA LYS A 112 -5.72 13.78 -4.01
C LYS A 112 -6.23 14.58 -5.21
N MET A 113 -6.75 13.91 -6.22
CA MET A 113 -7.56 14.53 -7.27
C MET A 113 -9.01 14.59 -6.79
N LEU A 114 -9.45 15.76 -6.39
CA LEU A 114 -10.78 15.94 -5.81
C LEU A 114 -11.86 15.81 -6.90
N ARG A 115 -13.03 15.31 -6.48
CA ARG A 115 -14.28 15.40 -7.24
C ARG A 115 -15.00 16.66 -6.80
N GLY A 116 -15.42 17.48 -7.72
CA GLY A 116 -16.15 18.67 -7.38
C GLY A 116 -16.55 19.49 -8.60
N ALA A 117 -17.38 20.47 -8.38
CA ALA A 117 -17.73 21.44 -9.40
C ALA A 117 -16.55 22.41 -9.65
N ALA A 118 -16.43 22.89 -10.87
CA ALA A 118 -15.49 23.97 -11.14
C ALA A 118 -15.77 25.18 -10.26
N GLY A 119 -14.76 25.62 -9.50
CA GLY A 119 -14.90 26.77 -8.60
C GLY A 119 -15.15 26.43 -7.14
N GLU A 120 -15.04 25.17 -6.73
CA GLU A 120 -15.03 24.83 -5.30
C GLU A 120 -13.92 25.58 -4.56
N ASP A 121 -14.30 26.04 -3.36
CA ASP A 121 -13.38 26.77 -2.49
C ASP A 121 -12.41 25.82 -1.80
N MET A 122 -11.15 25.82 -2.22
CA MET A 122 -10.11 24.98 -1.64
C MET A 122 -9.80 25.31 -0.17
N SER A 123 -10.28 26.46 0.34
CA SER A 123 -10.15 26.77 1.76
C SER A 123 -10.99 25.85 2.67
N THR A 124 -11.99 25.18 2.11
CA THR A 124 -12.84 24.23 2.83
C THR A 124 -12.35 22.77 2.75
N LEU A 125 -11.23 22.53 2.09
CA LEU A 125 -10.63 21.19 1.95
C LEU A 125 -10.42 20.54 3.32
N ASN A 126 -10.89 19.29 3.45
CA ASN A 126 -10.73 18.51 4.67
C ASN A 126 -10.58 17.01 4.35
N ASN A 127 -10.57 16.17 5.38
CA ASN A 127 -10.47 14.72 5.21
C ASN A 127 -11.62 14.10 4.42
N ASP A 128 -12.83 14.67 4.57
CA ASP A 128 -14.07 14.16 3.99
C ASP A 128 -14.30 14.70 2.58
N SER A 129 -13.43 15.61 2.12
CA SER A 129 -13.51 16.13 0.75
C SER A 129 -13.48 14.99 -0.26
N PRO A 130 -14.53 14.87 -1.11
CA PRO A 130 -14.65 13.77 -2.04
C PRO A 130 -13.53 13.80 -3.08
N TYR A 131 -12.94 12.66 -3.38
CA TYR A 131 -11.87 12.56 -4.34
C TYR A 131 -12.09 11.39 -5.32
N SER A 132 -11.38 11.38 -6.42
CA SER A 132 -11.37 10.28 -7.39
C SER A 132 -10.12 9.43 -7.26
N ILE A 133 -8.98 10.06 -7.06
CA ILE A 133 -7.67 9.40 -6.99
C ILE A 133 -6.92 9.93 -5.76
N MET A 134 -6.32 9.03 -4.99
CA MET A 134 -5.27 9.33 -4.03
C MET A 134 -4.00 8.56 -4.42
N PHE A 135 -2.90 9.28 -4.57
CA PHE A 135 -1.64 8.71 -5.05
C PHE A 135 -0.44 9.33 -4.35
N GLY A 136 0.51 8.49 -3.96
CA GLY A 136 1.82 8.93 -3.47
C GLY A 136 2.34 8.17 -2.26
N PRO A 137 3.52 8.57 -1.75
CA PRO A 137 4.21 7.89 -0.69
C PRO A 137 3.50 8.02 0.66
N ASP A 138 3.51 6.92 1.40
CA ASP A 138 3.08 6.84 2.79
C ASP A 138 3.96 5.85 3.55
N LYS A 139 4.48 6.30 4.68
CA LYS A 139 5.29 5.48 5.55
C LYS A 139 4.94 5.78 7.00
N CYS A 140 4.71 4.73 7.78
CA CYS A 140 4.54 4.87 9.22
C CYS A 140 5.23 3.70 9.93
N PHE A 141 6.39 3.97 10.49
CA PHE A 141 7.26 3.01 11.17
C PHE A 141 7.51 1.76 10.30
N ARG A 142 7.16 0.57 10.82
CA ARG A 142 7.29 -0.72 10.11
C ARG A 142 5.99 -1.20 9.49
N ASP A 143 4.87 -0.58 9.86
CA ASP A 143 3.53 -1.06 9.51
C ASP A 143 3.09 -0.58 8.12
N THR A 144 3.53 0.61 7.72
CA THR A 144 3.22 1.20 6.42
C THR A 144 4.52 1.65 5.74
N ASP A 145 4.78 1.15 4.53
CA ASP A 145 5.86 1.57 3.65
C ASP A 145 5.43 1.29 2.22
N LYS A 146 4.68 2.22 1.63
CA LYS A 146 4.04 1.99 0.34
C LYS A 146 3.74 3.28 -0.43
N VAL A 147 3.68 3.15 -1.74
CA VAL A 147 3.11 4.17 -2.61
C VAL A 147 1.62 3.89 -2.76
N HIS A 148 0.78 4.68 -2.14
CA HIS A 148 -0.68 4.55 -2.30
C HIS A 148 -1.11 4.77 -3.73
N PHE A 149 -1.99 3.92 -4.22
CA PHE A 149 -2.88 4.18 -5.32
C PHE A 149 -4.28 3.70 -4.93
N ILE A 150 -5.17 4.65 -4.72
CA ILE A 150 -6.53 4.43 -4.28
C ILE A 150 -7.46 5.18 -5.23
N LEU A 151 -8.52 4.52 -5.65
CA LEU A 151 -9.62 5.10 -6.41
C LEU A 151 -10.88 5.13 -5.56
N GLN A 152 -11.62 6.23 -5.58
CA GLN A 152 -13.02 6.20 -5.19
C GLN A 152 -13.87 5.89 -6.43
N HIS A 153 -14.61 4.80 -6.36
CA HIS A 153 -15.48 4.33 -7.42
C HIS A 153 -16.92 4.22 -6.92
N GLN A 154 -17.86 4.67 -7.74
CA GLN A 154 -19.28 4.55 -7.42
C GLN A 154 -19.78 3.17 -7.86
N ASN A 155 -20.29 2.40 -6.92
CA ASN A 155 -20.91 1.12 -7.24
C ASN A 155 -22.12 1.34 -8.13
N PRO A 156 -22.19 0.74 -9.34
CA PRO A 156 -23.26 0.98 -10.28
C PRO A 156 -24.62 0.45 -9.83
N ASN A 157 -24.65 -0.47 -8.86
CA ASN A 157 -25.89 -1.07 -8.35
C ASN A 157 -26.46 -0.29 -7.15
N THR A 158 -25.60 0.10 -6.18
CA THR A 158 -26.02 0.78 -4.95
C THR A 158 -25.90 2.29 -5.04
N ASN A 159 -25.14 2.83 -5.99
CA ASN A 159 -24.73 4.23 -6.10
C ASN A 159 -23.88 4.75 -4.92
N GLU A 160 -23.39 3.87 -4.07
CA GLU A 160 -22.48 4.22 -3.00
C GLU A 160 -21.04 4.37 -3.51
N TRP A 161 -20.30 5.30 -2.90
CA TRP A 161 -18.88 5.50 -3.20
C TRP A 161 -18.03 4.67 -2.26
N GLU A 162 -17.09 3.93 -2.83
CA GLU A 162 -16.21 3.04 -2.09
C GLU A 162 -14.76 3.22 -2.55
N GLU A 163 -13.84 3.14 -1.61
CA GLU A 163 -12.41 3.12 -1.93
C GLU A 163 -11.99 1.76 -2.48
N LYS A 164 -11.23 1.80 -3.56
CA LYS A 164 -10.61 0.66 -4.21
C LYS A 164 -9.11 0.83 -4.12
N HIS A 165 -8.45 -0.05 -3.40
CA HIS A 165 -7.03 0.02 -3.11
C HIS A 165 -6.23 -0.92 -4.01
N PHE A 166 -5.13 -0.44 -4.58
CA PHE A 166 -4.16 -1.31 -5.21
C PHE A 166 -3.39 -2.08 -4.13
N GLY A 167 -3.51 -3.42 -4.15
CA GLY A 167 -2.98 -4.26 -3.08
C GLY A 167 -1.46 -4.50 -3.16
N ASN A 168 -0.90 -4.56 -4.36
CA ASN A 168 0.53 -4.83 -4.58
C ASN A 168 1.35 -3.54 -4.70
N THR A 169 1.27 -2.70 -3.68
CA THR A 169 1.93 -1.39 -3.66
C THR A 169 3.44 -1.50 -3.44
N PRO A 170 4.26 -0.80 -4.23
CA PRO A 170 5.70 -0.75 -4.02
C PRO A 170 6.07 0.09 -2.79
N LYS A 171 7.29 -0.12 -2.30
CA LYS A 171 7.86 0.71 -1.23
C LYS A 171 8.19 2.11 -1.74
N ILE A 172 8.22 3.07 -0.81
CA ILE A 172 8.67 4.42 -1.10
C ILE A 172 10.18 4.50 -1.25
N LYS A 173 10.68 5.62 -1.82
CA LYS A 173 12.08 6.03 -1.68
C LYS A 173 12.19 6.93 -0.44
N ASP A 174 13.09 6.58 0.47
CA ASP A 174 13.24 7.23 1.78
C ASP A 174 14.70 7.51 2.11
N ASP A 175 15.42 8.07 1.15
CA ASP A 175 16.84 8.45 1.27
C ASP A 175 17.05 9.95 1.55
N GLY A 176 15.95 10.70 1.72
CA GLY A 176 15.96 12.15 1.94
C GLY A 176 16.16 12.97 0.68
N GLY A 177 16.27 12.34 -0.47
CA GLY A 177 16.37 13.00 -1.79
C GLY A 177 15.02 13.45 -2.34
N PHE A 178 15.08 14.14 -3.49
CA PHE A 178 13.91 14.44 -4.30
C PHE A 178 13.55 13.23 -5.15
N HIS A 179 12.29 12.83 -5.14
CA HIS A 179 11.77 11.74 -5.95
C HIS A 179 10.51 12.14 -6.70
N VAL A 180 10.43 11.74 -7.95
CA VAL A 180 9.28 11.98 -8.82
C VAL A 180 8.38 10.76 -8.81
N TYR A 181 7.18 10.90 -8.27
CA TYR A 181 6.14 9.87 -8.27
C TYR A 181 5.20 10.08 -9.44
N THR A 182 5.00 9.04 -10.25
CA THR A 182 4.14 9.10 -11.43
C THR A 182 3.14 7.94 -11.45
N LEU A 183 1.87 8.27 -11.59
CA LEU A 183 0.79 7.35 -11.91
C LEU A 183 0.38 7.59 -13.36
N HIS A 184 0.39 6.54 -14.18
CA HIS A 184 -0.08 6.56 -15.55
C HIS A 184 -1.23 5.56 -15.70
N ILE A 185 -2.45 6.04 -15.91
CA ILE A 185 -3.63 5.22 -16.20
C ILE A 185 -3.84 5.23 -17.70
N LYS A 186 -3.86 4.04 -18.30
CA LYS A 186 -3.97 3.86 -19.76
C LYS A 186 -5.43 3.75 -20.17
N LYS A 187 -5.75 4.35 -21.30
CA LYS A 187 -7.14 4.45 -21.81
C LYS A 187 -7.71 3.16 -22.40
N ASP A 188 -6.83 2.32 -22.98
CA ASP A 188 -7.28 1.27 -23.91
C ASP A 188 -7.55 -0.08 -23.22
N ASP A 189 -6.90 -0.38 -22.08
CA ASP A 189 -6.93 -1.69 -21.45
C ASP A 189 -7.24 -1.68 -19.94
N SER A 190 -7.63 -0.53 -19.41
CA SER A 190 -7.89 -0.34 -17.98
C SER A 190 -6.69 -0.74 -17.09
N THR A 191 -5.47 -0.58 -17.60
CA THR A 191 -4.24 -0.82 -16.85
C THR A 191 -3.61 0.48 -16.39
N PHE A 192 -2.68 0.35 -15.46
CA PHE A 192 -1.90 1.47 -14.96
C PHE A 192 -0.44 1.07 -14.70
N ASP A 193 0.44 2.05 -14.75
CA ASP A 193 1.83 1.93 -14.35
C ASP A 193 2.16 2.95 -13.26
N LEU A 194 2.98 2.52 -12.30
CA LEU A 194 3.55 3.35 -11.24
C LEU A 194 5.05 3.50 -11.46
N TYR A 195 5.52 4.73 -11.36
CA TYR A 195 6.94 5.03 -11.47
C TYR A 195 7.42 5.81 -10.25
N ILE A 196 8.66 5.55 -9.83
CA ILE A 196 9.44 6.45 -9.01
C ILE A 196 10.65 6.90 -9.84
N ASP A 197 10.84 8.19 -9.94
CA ASP A 197 11.81 8.81 -10.84
C ASP A 197 11.48 8.45 -12.31
N THR A 198 12.31 7.72 -13.00
CA THR A 198 12.04 7.23 -14.36
C THR A 198 11.88 5.72 -14.43
N GLU A 199 11.93 5.05 -13.29
CA GLU A 199 11.84 3.59 -13.18
C GLU A 199 10.39 3.15 -12.93
N MET A 200 9.87 2.25 -13.76
CA MET A 200 8.59 1.59 -13.53
C MET A 200 8.75 0.60 -12.38
N ILE A 201 8.08 0.89 -11.27
CA ILE A 201 8.20 0.11 -10.03
C ILE A 201 7.05 -0.89 -9.84
N SER A 202 5.92 -0.66 -10.49
CA SER A 202 4.77 -1.55 -10.48
C SER A 202 3.85 -1.26 -11.65
N SER A 203 3.01 -2.23 -11.98
CA SER A 203 1.91 -2.08 -12.94
C SER A 203 0.75 -2.98 -12.52
N GLY A 204 -0.44 -2.70 -13.01
CA GLY A 204 -1.62 -3.50 -12.69
C GLY A 204 -2.83 -3.18 -13.55
N SER A 205 -3.90 -3.92 -13.30
CA SER A 205 -5.20 -3.73 -13.93
C SER A 205 -6.18 -3.12 -12.93
N LEU A 206 -6.90 -2.08 -13.34
CA LEU A 206 -7.97 -1.50 -12.53
C LEU A 206 -9.09 -2.52 -12.25
N LEU A 207 -9.30 -3.46 -13.17
CA LEU A 207 -10.36 -4.46 -13.06
C LEU A 207 -10.00 -5.67 -12.21
N ALA A 208 -8.70 -6.06 -12.20
CA ALA A 208 -8.25 -7.29 -11.58
C ALA A 208 -7.51 -7.08 -10.24
N ASP A 209 -6.79 -5.96 -10.09
CA ASP A 209 -5.82 -5.80 -9.00
C ASP A 209 -6.26 -4.79 -7.93
N MET A 210 -7.45 -4.21 -8.08
CA MET A 210 -8.03 -3.32 -7.06
C MET A 210 -8.87 -4.09 -6.05
N GLN A 211 -8.83 -3.68 -4.79
CA GLN A 211 -9.56 -4.32 -3.70
C GLN A 211 -10.30 -3.26 -2.85
N PRO A 212 -11.60 -3.44 -2.58
CA PRO A 212 -12.48 -4.43 -3.25
C PRO A 212 -12.49 -4.27 -4.78
N PRO A 213 -12.94 -5.27 -5.56
CA PRO A 213 -13.00 -5.18 -7.02
C PRO A 213 -13.83 -3.99 -7.52
N LEU A 214 -13.44 -3.37 -8.65
CA LEU A 214 -14.22 -2.30 -9.28
C LEU A 214 -15.56 -2.82 -9.80
N VAL A 215 -15.54 -4.02 -10.39
CA VAL A 215 -16.74 -4.67 -10.87
C VAL A 215 -17.29 -5.53 -9.73
N PRO A 216 -18.52 -5.27 -9.27
CA PRO A 216 -19.15 -6.13 -8.27
C PRO A 216 -19.20 -7.58 -8.73
N PRO A 217 -19.10 -8.56 -7.83
CA PRO A 217 -19.29 -9.97 -8.19
C PRO A 217 -20.68 -10.18 -8.76
N GLN A 218 -20.81 -11.11 -9.74
CA GLN A 218 -22.10 -11.43 -10.36
C GLN A 218 -23.08 -12.08 -9.38
N GLU A 219 -22.53 -12.79 -8.40
CA GLU A 219 -23.27 -13.47 -7.35
C GLU A 219 -22.71 -13.03 -6.01
N ILE A 220 -23.56 -12.77 -5.07
CA ILE A 220 -23.24 -12.47 -3.68
C ILE A 220 -24.03 -13.41 -2.78
N ASP A 221 -23.50 -13.72 -1.62
CA ASP A 221 -24.24 -14.44 -0.60
C ASP A 221 -25.47 -13.62 -0.20
N ASP A 222 -26.62 -14.27 -0.14
CA ASP A 222 -27.85 -13.64 0.32
C ASP A 222 -27.77 -13.45 1.85
N PRO A 223 -27.74 -12.23 2.37
CA PRO A 223 -27.67 -12.01 3.81
C PRO A 223 -28.93 -12.44 4.56
N GLU A 224 -30.05 -12.71 3.84
CA GLU A 224 -31.29 -13.21 4.40
C GLU A 224 -31.42 -14.74 4.27
N ASP A 225 -30.44 -15.40 3.59
CA ASP A 225 -30.41 -16.85 3.47
C ASP A 225 -29.96 -17.48 4.80
N GLU A 226 -30.89 -18.12 5.47
CA GLU A 226 -30.64 -18.81 6.71
C GLU A 226 -30.54 -20.33 6.45
N GLN A 227 -29.56 -20.96 7.09
CA GLN A 227 -29.39 -22.41 7.02
C GLN A 227 -30.66 -23.09 7.58
N PRO A 228 -31.33 -23.97 6.81
CA PRO A 228 -32.48 -24.69 7.30
C PRO A 228 -32.21 -25.47 8.61
N GLU A 229 -33.17 -25.49 9.54
CA GLU A 229 -32.99 -26.16 10.81
C GLU A 229 -32.70 -27.67 10.67
N ASP A 230 -33.13 -28.27 9.57
CA ASP A 230 -32.93 -29.69 9.23
C ASP A 230 -31.66 -29.94 8.40
N TRP A 231 -30.81 -28.93 8.22
CA TRP A 231 -29.55 -29.06 7.46
C TRP A 231 -28.57 -29.97 8.17
N VAL A 232 -28.26 -31.09 7.55
CA VAL A 232 -27.34 -32.09 8.10
C VAL A 232 -25.90 -31.68 7.77
N THR A 233 -25.15 -31.21 8.77
CA THR A 233 -23.74 -30.83 8.65
C THR A 233 -22.77 -31.99 8.82
N GLU A 234 -23.26 -33.12 9.41
CA GLU A 234 -22.42 -34.28 9.67
C GLU A 234 -22.41 -35.25 8.48
N ALA A 235 -21.21 -35.63 8.05
CA ALA A 235 -21.04 -36.62 6.96
C ALA A 235 -21.56 -38.01 7.32
N LYS A 236 -21.73 -38.27 8.60
CA LYS A 236 -22.28 -39.53 9.16
C LYS A 236 -23.18 -39.19 10.32
N ILE A 237 -24.41 -39.68 10.27
CA ILE A 237 -25.37 -39.62 11.40
C ILE A 237 -25.53 -41.02 11.96
N PRO A 238 -25.81 -41.18 13.28
CA PRO A 238 -26.13 -42.44 13.85
C PRO A 238 -27.37 -43.06 13.16
N ASP A 239 -27.29 -44.31 12.80
CA ASP A 239 -28.46 -45.04 12.27
C ASP A 239 -29.48 -45.28 13.40
N PRO A 240 -30.66 -44.69 13.33
CA PRO A 240 -31.68 -44.88 14.40
C PRO A 240 -32.19 -46.30 14.49
N SER A 241 -31.93 -47.14 13.48
CA SER A 241 -32.32 -48.58 13.49
C SER A 241 -31.20 -49.49 14.00
N ALA A 242 -30.01 -48.94 14.25
CA ALA A 242 -28.90 -49.72 14.76
C ALA A 242 -29.15 -50.19 16.17
N VAL A 243 -29.17 -51.48 16.35
CA VAL A 243 -29.32 -52.12 17.67
C VAL A 243 -27.97 -52.65 18.10
N LYS A 244 -27.61 -52.33 19.33
CA LYS A 244 -26.39 -52.82 19.94
C LYS A 244 -26.45 -54.36 20.07
N PRO A 245 -25.45 -55.09 19.58
CA PRO A 245 -25.40 -56.57 19.75
C PRO A 245 -25.37 -56.93 21.23
N ASP A 246 -25.99 -58.09 21.57
CA ASP A 246 -26.05 -58.59 22.97
C ASP A 246 -24.66 -58.93 23.53
N ASP A 247 -23.73 -59.21 22.69
CA ASP A 247 -22.32 -59.53 23.02
C ASP A 247 -21.36 -58.33 22.93
N TRP A 248 -21.91 -57.12 22.82
CA TRP A 248 -21.08 -55.87 22.77
C TRP A 248 -20.44 -55.60 24.12
N ASP A 249 -19.12 -55.65 24.16
CA ASP A 249 -18.35 -55.28 25.33
C ASP A 249 -18.00 -53.77 25.30
N GLU A 250 -18.54 -53.03 26.27
CA GLU A 250 -18.31 -51.57 26.39
C GLU A 250 -16.93 -51.23 26.92
N ASP A 251 -16.33 -52.17 27.65
CA ASP A 251 -15.01 -51.98 28.27
C ASP A 251 -13.87 -52.53 27.39
N ALA A 252 -14.20 -53.11 26.23
CA ALA A 252 -13.18 -53.59 25.30
C ALA A 252 -12.29 -52.44 24.80
N PRO A 253 -10.98 -52.60 24.82
CA PRO A 253 -10.07 -51.58 24.35
C PRO A 253 -10.28 -51.31 22.86
N LYS A 254 -10.30 -50.04 22.45
CA LYS A 254 -10.47 -49.62 21.04
C LYS A 254 -9.37 -50.11 20.12
N LYS A 255 -8.24 -50.48 20.66
CA LYS A 255 -7.09 -51.05 19.97
C LYS A 255 -6.56 -52.20 20.79
N ILE A 256 -6.33 -53.34 20.18
CA ILE A 256 -5.67 -54.51 20.76
C ILE A 256 -4.30 -54.67 20.10
N VAL A 257 -3.35 -55.21 20.85
CA VAL A 257 -2.03 -55.53 20.30
C VAL A 257 -2.23 -56.72 19.35
N ASP A 258 -1.69 -56.56 18.14
CA ASP A 258 -1.63 -57.66 17.18
C ASP A 258 -0.40 -58.52 17.54
N GLU A 259 -0.71 -59.72 18.08
CA GLU A 259 0.36 -60.67 18.53
C GLU A 259 1.15 -61.24 17.36
N ASP A 260 0.60 -61.19 16.14
CA ASP A 260 1.25 -61.67 14.92
C ASP A 260 2.03 -60.57 14.19
N ALA A 261 2.01 -59.34 14.68
CA ALA A 261 2.74 -58.25 14.08
C ALA A 261 4.25 -58.40 14.34
N GLU A 262 4.98 -58.56 13.31
CA GLU A 262 6.46 -58.55 13.35
C GLU A 262 6.97 -57.12 13.02
N MET A 263 8.00 -56.70 13.74
CA MET A 263 8.67 -55.44 13.49
C MET A 263 9.33 -55.49 12.12
N PRO A 264 9.12 -54.51 11.24
CA PRO A 264 9.78 -54.46 9.96
C PRO A 264 11.32 -54.48 10.09
N GLU A 265 12.00 -55.20 9.19
CA GLU A 265 13.47 -55.18 9.12
C GLU A 265 13.96 -53.76 8.85
N GLY A 266 14.83 -53.24 9.75
CA GLY A 266 15.34 -51.86 9.66
C GLY A 266 14.56 -50.85 10.53
N TRP A 267 13.66 -51.34 11.41
CA TRP A 267 13.04 -50.48 12.41
C TRP A 267 14.09 -49.99 13.42
N LEU A 268 14.18 -48.67 13.59
CA LEU A 268 15.21 -48.03 14.42
C LEU A 268 14.64 -47.73 15.80
N GLU A 269 14.67 -48.71 16.71
CA GLU A 269 14.14 -48.56 18.10
C GLU A 269 15.02 -47.68 19.01
N GLU A 270 16.32 -47.63 18.72
CA GLU A 270 17.33 -46.99 19.58
C GLU A 270 17.84 -45.65 18.98
N GLU A 271 17.32 -45.23 17.83
CA GLU A 271 17.73 -44.01 17.19
C GLU A 271 16.98 -42.81 17.80
N GLU A 272 17.70 -41.75 18.03
CA GLU A 272 17.10 -40.50 18.50
C GLU A 272 16.22 -39.87 17.41
N GLU A 273 15.04 -39.36 17.79
CA GLU A 273 14.07 -38.72 16.86
C GLU A 273 14.68 -37.50 16.16
N ILE A 274 15.67 -36.89 16.78
CA ILE A 274 16.37 -35.70 16.29
C ILE A 274 17.87 -35.93 16.49
N ILE A 275 18.63 -35.81 15.40
CA ILE A 275 20.09 -35.97 15.40
C ILE A 275 20.78 -34.69 14.96
N PRO A 276 22.03 -34.45 15.37
CA PRO A 276 22.80 -33.33 14.84
C PRO A 276 22.96 -33.43 13.32
N ASP A 277 22.70 -32.32 12.60
CA ASP A 277 22.90 -32.26 11.14
C ASP A 277 24.40 -32.47 10.81
N PRO A 278 24.77 -33.53 10.12
CA PRO A 278 26.18 -33.81 9.77
C PRO A 278 26.78 -32.76 8.83
N SER A 279 25.95 -31.91 8.22
CA SER A 279 26.39 -30.78 7.38
C SER A 279 26.57 -29.48 8.17
N SER A 280 26.14 -29.44 9.43
CA SER A 280 26.29 -28.28 10.27
C SER A 280 27.75 -28.10 10.69
N THR A 281 28.34 -26.99 10.30
CA THR A 281 29.72 -26.64 10.67
C THR A 281 29.76 -25.35 11.46
N ARG A 282 30.62 -25.33 12.46
CA ARG A 282 30.88 -24.11 13.23
C ARG A 282 31.44 -23.04 12.28
N PRO A 283 30.89 -21.82 12.28
CA PRO A 283 31.48 -20.69 11.56
C PRO A 283 32.91 -20.39 12.01
N ASP A 284 33.78 -20.00 11.08
CA ASP A 284 35.18 -19.72 11.38
C ASP A 284 35.38 -18.49 12.29
N ASP A 285 34.36 -17.62 12.33
CA ASP A 285 34.30 -16.38 13.11
C ASP A 285 33.50 -16.51 14.43
N TRP A 286 33.10 -17.73 14.83
CA TRP A 286 32.38 -17.98 16.08
C TRP A 286 33.32 -17.89 17.29
N ASP A 287 33.00 -17.05 18.25
CA ASP A 287 33.76 -16.88 19.50
C ASP A 287 32.93 -17.37 20.70
N ASP A 288 33.38 -18.43 21.36
CA ASP A 288 32.68 -19.03 22.48
C ASP A 288 32.57 -18.09 23.70
N GLU A 289 33.40 -17.04 23.81
CA GLU A 289 33.30 -16.05 24.87
C GLU A 289 32.22 -14.97 24.59
N GLU A 290 31.98 -14.65 23.31
CA GLU A 290 30.99 -13.65 22.88
C GLU A 290 29.68 -14.30 22.44
N ASP A 291 29.71 -15.44 21.74
CA ASP A 291 28.56 -16.10 21.10
C ASP A 291 28.01 -17.30 21.89
N GLY A 292 28.76 -17.76 22.92
CA GLY A 292 28.42 -18.94 23.70
C GLY A 292 28.88 -20.25 23.05
N ASP A 293 28.64 -21.39 23.72
CA ASP A 293 29.02 -22.71 23.21
C ASP A 293 28.23 -23.01 21.91
N TRP A 294 28.97 -23.35 20.84
CA TRP A 294 28.33 -23.68 19.57
C TRP A 294 27.64 -25.04 19.59
N GLU A 295 26.39 -25.09 19.20
CA GLU A 295 25.63 -26.32 19.03
C GLU A 295 25.23 -26.52 17.55
N PRO A 296 25.36 -27.74 17.00
CA PRO A 296 24.95 -28.01 15.64
C PRO A 296 23.43 -27.90 15.47
N THR A 297 22.98 -27.52 14.29
CA THR A 297 21.56 -27.59 13.93
C THR A 297 21.06 -29.03 14.01
N MET A 298 19.91 -29.25 14.61
CA MET A 298 19.32 -30.58 14.75
C MET A 298 18.37 -30.86 13.57
N VAL A 299 18.42 -32.07 13.02
CA VAL A 299 17.54 -32.56 11.94
C VAL A 299 16.83 -33.85 12.34
N ARG A 300 15.68 -34.06 11.68
CA ARG A 300 14.81 -35.20 11.91
C ARG A 300 15.12 -36.34 10.96
#